data_d541431823fc38848202ca44e315fe19
#
_entry.id   d541431823fc38848202ca44e315fe19
#
_cell.length_a   1.000
_cell.length_b   1.000
_cell.length_c   1.000
_cell.angle_alpha   90.00
_cell.angle_beta   90.00
_cell.angle_gamma   90.00
#
_symmetry.space_group_name_H-M   'P 1'
#
loop_
_entity.id
_entity.type
_entity.pdbx_description
1 polymer ?
#
loop_
_entity_poly.entity_id
_entity_poly.type
_entity_poly.pdbx_seq_one_letter_code
_entity_poly.pdbx_strand_id
1 'polypeptide(L)'
;IREKNEAMELANIDEKIQVTEFISVSELASLLNVPAIQVITTCMNLGVMVSINQRLDAEIIELVASEFGKEIEFISAEDDTDFDTQEEDDPEEMLVERAPIVTVMGHVDHGKTSLLDYIRNANVVSGEAGGITQHIGAYEVVINGKKIVFLDTPGHEAFTAMRARGAKITDVAVIIIAADDNVMPQTREAISHAQAAGVPIVFAINKIDKPAADPEKIKNELAQMNLLVEDWGGKYQSQEISSKTGQNIDLLLEKILLESEVLDLKANPDKMANGTVIEASLDKGRGYVTKLLVQNGTLNQSDYIVAGEFSGRIKAMFNERGKKLKSAGPSTPVLVLGLSGAPQAGEKFKEFENEQDARQIAARRAQINREQTNRATKRISLDDIGRRLALGNFKELNLIIKGDVDGSIEALTDSLIKLSVETIQVNVIHKAVGQITESDVLLASASDAVIIGFQVRPSLGARKAAEKEGIQIKHYSIIYEAINDVKAAMEGMLEPTKEETAVGEIKVREVYKISKVGTVIGGYVTEGKISKSTYVRIVRDGIVIYPTKENVHGEIGTLKRFKDDVKEVRAGLECGLTIKNFNDVRIDDTIEGYEITEVKQKLS
;
A
#
# COMPACT_ATOMS: atom_id res chain seq x y z
N ILE A 1 -58.22 11.61 17.27
CA ILE A 1 -57.00 11.21 17.99
C ILE A 1 -56.84 9.67 17.91
N ARG A 2 -57.91 8.88 18.11
CA ARG A 2 -57.85 7.41 17.97
C ARG A 2 -57.54 6.96 16.52
N GLU A 3 -58.21 7.55 15.53
CA GLU A 3 -57.98 7.24 14.10
C GLU A 3 -56.57 7.67 13.62
N LYS A 4 -55.96 8.70 14.23
CA LYS A 4 -54.60 9.12 13.94
C LYS A 4 -53.55 8.21 14.59
N ASN A 5 -53.87 7.61 15.74
CA ASN A 5 -53.01 6.65 16.39
C ASN A 5 -53.12 5.27 15.70
N GLU A 6 -54.30 4.84 15.26
CA GLU A 6 -54.47 3.62 14.45
C GLU A 6 -53.81 3.74 13.06
N ALA A 7 -53.84 4.93 12.42
CA ALA A 7 -53.13 5.18 11.19
C ALA A 7 -51.58 5.26 11.40
N MET A 8 -51.10 5.73 12.57
CA MET A 8 -49.69 5.67 12.94
C MET A 8 -49.21 4.25 13.31
N GLU A 9 -50.09 3.46 13.96
CA GLU A 9 -49.81 2.06 14.23
C GLU A 9 -49.79 1.21 12.94
N LEU A 10 -50.70 1.47 11.99
CA LEU A 10 -50.70 0.81 10.68
C LEU A 10 -49.53 1.23 9.79
N ALA A 11 -49.06 2.45 9.86
CA ALA A 11 -47.86 2.91 9.14
C ALA A 11 -46.55 2.33 9.71
N ASN A 12 -46.54 1.94 11.00
CA ASN A 12 -45.37 1.27 11.62
C ASN A 12 -45.31 -0.24 11.37
N ILE A 13 -46.30 -0.84 10.73
CA ILE A 13 -46.32 -2.30 10.46
C ILE A 13 -45.60 -2.64 9.16
N ASP A 14 -45.43 -1.68 8.25
CA ASP A 14 -44.86 -1.94 6.91
C ASP A 14 -43.39 -1.53 6.72
N GLU A 15 -42.68 -1.09 7.75
CA GLU A 15 -41.24 -0.87 7.62
C GLU A 15 -40.47 -2.20 7.83
N LYS A 16 -40.04 -2.81 6.74
CA LYS A 16 -39.07 -3.90 6.76
C LYS A 16 -37.78 -3.40 7.43
N ILE A 17 -37.34 -4.13 8.47
CA ILE A 17 -36.10 -3.79 9.16
C ILE A 17 -34.93 -4.36 8.35
N GLN A 18 -34.08 -3.49 7.86
CA GLN A 18 -32.89 -3.86 7.12
C GLN A 18 -31.78 -4.28 8.09
N VAL A 19 -31.26 -5.48 7.94
CA VAL A 19 -30.29 -6.10 8.86
C VAL A 19 -29.22 -6.84 8.08
N THR A 20 -27.98 -6.82 8.57
CA THR A 20 -26.90 -7.65 8.02
C THR A 20 -26.98 -9.08 8.53
N GLU A 21 -26.47 -10.06 7.78
CA GLU A 21 -26.56 -11.50 8.09
C GLU A 21 -25.96 -11.92 9.44
N PHE A 22 -25.16 -11.07 10.12
CA PHE A 22 -24.47 -11.39 11.37
C PHE A 22 -24.49 -10.24 12.38
N ILE A 23 -25.65 -9.85 12.82
CA ILE A 23 -25.82 -8.80 13.83
C ILE A 23 -25.67 -9.36 15.25
N SER A 24 -25.24 -8.53 16.20
CA SER A 24 -25.21 -8.90 17.61
C SER A 24 -26.61 -8.79 18.25
N VAL A 25 -26.83 -9.56 19.32
CA VAL A 25 -28.10 -9.53 20.09
C VAL A 25 -28.44 -8.11 20.55
N SER A 26 -27.44 -7.31 20.98
CA SER A 26 -27.67 -5.93 21.43
C SER A 26 -28.03 -4.99 20.30
N GLU A 27 -27.46 -5.14 19.13
CA GLU A 27 -27.78 -4.35 17.94
C GLU A 27 -29.16 -4.70 17.39
N LEU A 28 -29.48 -6.01 17.30
CA LEU A 28 -30.83 -6.46 16.91
C LEU A 28 -31.90 -5.92 17.87
N ALA A 29 -31.65 -5.96 19.18
CA ALA A 29 -32.55 -5.41 20.18
C ALA A 29 -32.78 -3.90 20.00
N SER A 30 -31.73 -3.15 19.64
CA SER A 30 -31.84 -1.70 19.36
C SER A 30 -32.64 -1.43 18.08
N LEU A 31 -32.49 -2.22 17.04
CA LEU A 31 -33.25 -2.10 15.79
C LEU A 31 -34.72 -2.47 15.96
N LEU A 32 -35.02 -3.48 16.78
CA LEU A 32 -36.37 -3.90 17.13
C LEU A 32 -37.02 -2.95 18.16
N ASN A 33 -36.28 -1.98 18.72
CA ASN A 33 -36.73 -1.11 19.82
C ASN A 33 -37.19 -1.89 21.07
N VAL A 34 -36.53 -3.00 21.38
CA VAL A 34 -36.81 -3.84 22.55
C VAL A 34 -35.57 -3.98 23.45
N PRO A 35 -35.74 -4.24 24.76
CA PRO A 35 -34.61 -4.53 25.63
C PRO A 35 -33.88 -5.81 25.19
N ALA A 36 -32.54 -5.80 25.21
CA ALA A 36 -31.70 -6.96 24.83
C ALA A 36 -32.05 -8.26 25.59
N ILE A 37 -32.56 -8.14 26.82
CA ILE A 37 -33.03 -9.27 27.62
C ILE A 37 -34.21 -9.98 26.97
N GLN A 38 -35.10 -9.27 26.32
CA GLN A 38 -36.25 -9.89 25.64
C GLN A 38 -35.79 -10.71 24.42
N VAL A 39 -34.86 -10.17 23.63
CA VAL A 39 -34.26 -10.90 22.50
C VAL A 39 -33.54 -12.17 22.98
N ILE A 40 -32.76 -12.07 24.07
CA ILE A 40 -32.13 -13.26 24.68
C ILE A 40 -33.13 -14.29 25.12
N THR A 41 -34.22 -13.86 25.75
CA THR A 41 -35.30 -14.78 26.22
C THR A 41 -35.98 -15.43 25.02
N THR A 42 -36.26 -14.73 23.95
CA THR A 42 -36.82 -15.29 22.71
C THR A 42 -35.87 -16.30 22.09
N CYS A 43 -34.57 -15.99 21.97
CA CYS A 43 -33.56 -16.95 21.50
C CYS A 43 -33.49 -18.20 22.38
N MET A 44 -33.58 -18.07 23.71
CA MET A 44 -33.63 -19.21 24.64
C MET A 44 -34.88 -20.06 24.43
N ASN A 45 -36.04 -19.45 24.20
CA ASN A 45 -37.29 -20.19 23.88
C ASN A 45 -37.18 -20.96 22.56
N LEU A 46 -36.42 -20.44 21.59
CA LEU A 46 -36.08 -21.10 20.34
C LEU A 46 -34.97 -22.17 20.48
N GLY A 47 -34.45 -22.36 21.69
CA GLY A 47 -33.45 -23.41 22.00
C GLY A 47 -31.99 -22.95 21.79
N VAL A 48 -31.74 -21.66 21.54
CA VAL A 48 -30.42 -21.13 21.30
C VAL A 48 -29.96 -20.29 22.48
N MET A 49 -28.89 -20.68 23.15
CA MET A 49 -28.29 -19.93 24.25
C MET A 49 -27.35 -18.86 23.67
N VAL A 50 -27.68 -17.59 23.91
CA VAL A 50 -26.91 -16.44 23.39
C VAL A 50 -26.56 -15.45 24.48
N SER A 51 -25.42 -14.79 24.36
CA SER A 51 -25.02 -13.67 25.19
C SER A 51 -25.29 -12.33 24.50
N ILE A 52 -25.30 -11.22 25.25
CA ILE A 52 -25.62 -9.88 24.75
C ILE A 52 -24.77 -9.48 23.53
N ASN A 53 -23.50 -9.85 23.52
CA ASN A 53 -22.55 -9.50 22.44
C ASN A 53 -22.34 -10.65 21.44
N GLN A 54 -23.12 -11.71 21.54
CA GLN A 54 -23.04 -12.84 20.61
C GLN A 54 -23.73 -12.47 19.31
N ARG A 55 -23.16 -12.88 18.20
CA ARG A 55 -23.74 -12.71 16.87
C ARG A 55 -24.76 -13.81 16.62
N LEU A 56 -25.83 -13.43 15.96
CA LEU A 56 -26.89 -14.32 15.55
C LEU A 56 -26.71 -14.66 14.07
N ASP A 57 -27.03 -15.90 13.70
CA ASP A 57 -27.08 -16.33 12.31
C ASP A 57 -28.39 -15.85 11.66
N ALA A 58 -28.39 -15.70 10.33
CA ALA A 58 -29.52 -15.17 9.56
C ALA A 58 -30.84 -15.87 9.88
N GLU A 59 -30.86 -17.20 9.99
CA GLU A 59 -32.04 -18.00 10.33
C GLU A 59 -32.61 -17.61 11.71
N ILE A 60 -31.76 -17.39 12.70
CA ILE A 60 -32.15 -17.03 14.06
C ILE A 60 -32.67 -15.58 14.09
N ILE A 61 -32.04 -14.67 13.32
CA ILE A 61 -32.45 -13.29 13.22
C ILE A 61 -33.87 -13.20 12.65
N GLU A 62 -34.16 -13.93 11.58
CA GLU A 62 -35.48 -13.97 10.92
C GLU A 62 -36.56 -14.52 11.87
N LEU A 63 -36.25 -15.63 12.57
CA LEU A 63 -37.15 -16.20 13.56
C LEU A 63 -37.46 -15.27 14.73
N VAL A 64 -36.43 -14.61 15.27
CA VAL A 64 -36.61 -13.68 16.37
C VAL A 64 -37.44 -12.47 15.93
N ALA A 65 -37.18 -11.91 14.76
CA ALA A 65 -37.91 -10.74 14.26
C ALA A 65 -39.39 -11.08 13.96
N SER A 66 -39.64 -12.24 13.40
CA SER A 66 -41.01 -12.71 13.15
C SER A 66 -41.82 -12.87 14.45
N GLU A 67 -41.17 -13.26 15.57
CA GLU A 67 -41.81 -13.32 16.89
C GLU A 67 -42.16 -11.93 17.43
N PHE A 68 -41.38 -10.89 17.05
CA PHE A 68 -41.70 -9.47 17.35
C PHE A 68 -42.61 -8.83 16.29
N GLY A 69 -43.11 -9.58 15.30
CA GLY A 69 -44.03 -9.11 14.26
C GLY A 69 -43.40 -8.13 13.26
N LYS A 70 -42.09 -8.22 13.05
CA LYS A 70 -41.34 -7.42 12.09
C LYS A 70 -40.76 -8.29 10.98
N GLU A 71 -40.89 -7.86 9.72
CA GLU A 71 -40.20 -8.48 8.60
C GLU A 71 -38.76 -7.95 8.51
N ILE A 72 -37.82 -8.84 8.24
CA ILE A 72 -36.42 -8.49 8.04
C ILE A 72 -36.06 -8.65 6.57
N GLU A 73 -35.30 -7.67 6.09
CA GLU A 73 -34.63 -7.72 4.80
C GLU A 73 -33.12 -7.78 5.04
N PHE A 74 -32.49 -8.89 4.62
CA PHE A 74 -31.05 -9.00 4.74
C PHE A 74 -30.38 -8.18 3.65
N ILE A 75 -29.47 -7.31 4.08
CA ILE A 75 -28.73 -6.45 3.19
C ILE A 75 -27.36 -7.09 2.97
N SER A 76 -27.05 -7.36 1.71
CA SER A 76 -25.69 -7.70 1.30
C SER A 76 -24.88 -6.41 1.01
N ALA A 77 -23.53 -6.54 1.01
CA ALA A 77 -22.67 -5.42 0.61
C ALA A 77 -22.88 -5.04 -0.87
N GLU A 78 -23.55 -5.88 -1.66
CA GLU A 78 -23.89 -5.66 -3.06
C GLU A 78 -25.13 -4.74 -3.19
N ASP A 79 -26.06 -4.76 -2.22
CA ASP A 79 -27.25 -3.91 -2.22
C ASP A 79 -26.95 -2.42 -1.96
N ASP A 80 -25.84 -2.12 -1.28
CA ASP A 80 -25.39 -0.73 -1.10
C ASP A 80 -24.77 -0.12 -2.38
N THR A 81 -24.31 -0.97 -3.31
CA THR A 81 -23.88 -0.51 -4.64
C THR A 81 -25.06 -0.10 -5.51
N ASP A 82 -26.26 -0.64 -5.29
CA ASP A 82 -27.47 -0.25 -6.01
C ASP A 82 -27.95 1.16 -5.62
N PHE A 83 -27.67 1.63 -4.39
CA PHE A 83 -27.93 3.01 -3.99
C PHE A 83 -26.99 4.03 -4.67
N ASP A 84 -25.76 3.57 -5.03
CA ASP A 84 -24.80 4.38 -5.79
C ASP A 84 -25.05 4.29 -7.31
N THR A 85 -25.78 3.27 -7.79
CA THR A 85 -26.01 2.99 -9.22
C THR A 85 -27.39 3.42 -9.74
N GLN A 86 -28.33 3.81 -8.88
CA GLN A 86 -29.56 4.48 -9.33
C GLN A 86 -29.25 5.91 -9.79
N GLU A 87 -28.44 6.05 -10.84
CA GLU A 87 -28.43 7.23 -11.67
C GLU A 87 -29.68 7.16 -12.55
N GLU A 88 -30.74 7.86 -12.18
CA GLU A 88 -31.85 8.11 -13.09
C GLU A 88 -31.27 8.83 -14.31
N ASP A 89 -31.53 8.31 -15.50
CA ASP A 89 -31.16 8.96 -16.75
C ASP A 89 -31.81 10.34 -16.79
N ASP A 90 -30.99 11.38 -16.70
CA ASP A 90 -31.46 12.76 -16.73
C ASP A 90 -32.00 13.07 -18.14
N PRO A 91 -33.11 13.83 -18.25
CA PRO A 91 -33.61 14.29 -19.55
C PRO A 91 -32.53 15.05 -20.32
N GLU A 92 -32.38 14.77 -21.61
CA GLU A 92 -31.36 15.44 -22.46
C GLU A 92 -31.43 16.97 -22.40
N GLU A 93 -32.61 17.53 -22.15
CA GLU A 93 -32.83 18.98 -22.04
C GLU A 93 -32.16 19.63 -20.83
N MET A 94 -31.84 18.86 -19.78
CA MET A 94 -31.16 19.34 -18.56
C MET A 94 -29.65 19.12 -18.57
N LEU A 95 -29.15 18.45 -19.60
CA LEU A 95 -27.73 18.13 -19.73
C LEU A 95 -26.97 19.31 -20.35
N VAL A 96 -25.93 19.77 -19.64
CA VAL A 96 -25.03 20.84 -20.09
C VAL A 96 -23.64 20.24 -20.32
N GLU A 97 -22.93 20.73 -21.35
CA GLU A 97 -21.54 20.35 -21.60
C GLU A 97 -20.67 20.62 -20.38
N ARG A 98 -19.88 19.63 -19.93
CA ARG A 98 -18.96 19.75 -18.80
C ARG A 98 -17.50 19.70 -19.24
N ALA A 99 -16.62 20.29 -18.44
CA ALA A 99 -15.20 20.22 -18.67
C ALA A 99 -14.68 18.78 -18.58
N PRO A 100 -13.74 18.37 -19.49
CA PRO A 100 -13.10 17.08 -19.39
C PRO A 100 -12.20 16.99 -18.16
N ILE A 101 -12.20 15.81 -17.53
CA ILE A 101 -11.30 15.45 -16.45
C ILE A 101 -10.17 14.62 -17.07
N VAL A 102 -8.93 15.10 -16.93
CA VAL A 102 -7.75 14.53 -17.61
C VAL A 102 -6.72 14.10 -16.57
N THR A 103 -6.36 12.83 -16.55
CA THR A 103 -5.27 12.35 -15.70
C THR A 103 -3.96 12.29 -16.47
N VAL A 104 -2.89 12.81 -15.85
CA VAL A 104 -1.54 12.77 -16.39
C VAL A 104 -0.75 11.65 -15.73
N MET A 105 -0.29 10.68 -16.53
CA MET A 105 0.41 9.48 -16.07
C MET A 105 1.73 9.29 -16.83
N GLY A 106 2.58 8.39 -16.32
CA GLY A 106 3.86 8.04 -16.95
C GLY A 106 4.94 7.79 -15.90
N HIS A 107 6.13 7.48 -16.37
CA HIS A 107 7.29 7.17 -15.52
C HIS A 107 7.76 8.37 -14.69
N VAL A 108 8.52 8.11 -13.62
CA VAL A 108 9.24 9.15 -12.85
C VAL A 108 10.20 9.88 -13.80
N ASP A 109 10.41 11.18 -13.59
CA ASP A 109 11.32 12.04 -14.38
C ASP A 109 10.98 12.20 -15.88
N HIS A 110 9.83 11.70 -16.37
CA HIS A 110 9.38 11.96 -17.74
C HIS A 110 8.78 13.37 -17.94
N GLY A 111 8.63 14.13 -16.85
CA GLY A 111 8.26 15.55 -16.89
C GLY A 111 6.76 15.82 -16.71
N LYS A 112 6.00 14.92 -16.05
CA LYS A 112 4.57 15.10 -15.72
C LYS A 112 4.32 16.42 -14.99
N THR A 113 4.92 16.57 -13.81
CA THR A 113 4.75 17.74 -12.96
C THR A 113 5.28 19.01 -13.64
N SER A 114 6.37 18.90 -14.43
CA SER A 114 6.89 20.03 -15.20
C SER A 114 5.92 20.50 -16.30
N LEU A 115 5.23 19.56 -16.98
CA LEU A 115 4.17 19.90 -17.94
C LEU A 115 3.03 20.65 -17.27
N LEU A 116 2.56 20.11 -16.12
CA LEU A 116 1.46 20.70 -15.37
C LEU A 116 1.84 22.06 -14.76
N ASP A 117 3.07 22.22 -14.28
CA ASP A 117 3.59 23.50 -13.82
C ASP A 117 3.60 24.56 -14.93
N TYR A 118 4.01 24.16 -16.15
CA TYR A 118 3.97 25.05 -17.31
C TYR A 118 2.53 25.47 -17.63
N ILE A 119 1.60 24.53 -17.71
CA ILE A 119 0.17 24.78 -18.01
C ILE A 119 -0.46 25.72 -16.98
N ARG A 120 -0.08 25.60 -15.71
CA ARG A 120 -0.60 26.43 -14.60
C ARG A 120 0.12 27.77 -14.41
N ASN A 121 1.23 28.00 -15.08
CA ASN A 121 2.18 29.07 -14.76
C ASN A 121 2.60 29.06 -13.27
N ALA A 122 2.90 27.87 -12.73
CA ALA A 122 3.27 27.64 -11.35
C ALA A 122 4.62 26.90 -11.24
N ASN A 123 5.16 26.78 -10.05
CA ASN A 123 6.39 26.04 -9.77
C ASN A 123 6.19 25.17 -8.52
N VAL A 124 5.51 24.05 -8.67
CA VAL A 124 5.22 23.11 -7.57
C VAL A 124 6.37 22.14 -7.38
N VAL A 125 7.05 21.74 -8.46
CA VAL A 125 8.22 20.83 -8.42
C VAL A 125 9.25 21.28 -7.39
N SER A 126 9.51 22.58 -7.27
CA SER A 126 10.50 23.11 -6.31
C SER A 126 10.05 23.05 -4.84
N GLY A 127 8.75 22.85 -4.58
CA GLY A 127 8.18 22.78 -3.24
C GLY A 127 7.97 21.36 -2.70
N GLU A 128 8.03 20.36 -3.55
CA GLU A 128 7.82 18.96 -3.15
C GLU A 128 9.12 18.31 -2.64
N ALA A 129 8.98 17.50 -1.57
CA ALA A 129 10.11 16.77 -0.99
C ALA A 129 10.69 15.77 -2.00
N GLY A 130 11.99 15.89 -2.29
CA GLY A 130 12.66 15.06 -3.28
C GLY A 130 12.37 15.43 -4.74
N GLY A 131 11.60 16.50 -5.02
CA GLY A 131 11.23 16.93 -6.37
C GLY A 131 10.29 15.94 -7.10
N ILE A 132 9.57 15.09 -6.37
CA ILE A 132 8.65 14.08 -6.90
C ILE A 132 7.24 14.31 -6.35
N THR A 133 6.23 14.16 -7.19
CA THR A 133 4.84 14.22 -6.77
C THR A 133 4.47 12.99 -5.94
N GLN A 134 3.96 13.20 -4.73
CA GLN A 134 3.57 12.14 -3.79
C GLN A 134 2.08 12.18 -3.42
N HIS A 135 1.35 13.21 -3.85
CA HIS A 135 -0.08 13.41 -3.63
C HIS A 135 -0.82 13.54 -4.95
N ILE A 136 -2.13 13.27 -4.95
CA ILE A 136 -2.95 13.55 -6.12
C ILE A 136 -3.28 15.04 -6.13
N GLY A 137 -2.77 15.75 -7.16
CA GLY A 137 -3.13 17.14 -7.46
C GLY A 137 -4.36 17.20 -8.36
N ALA A 138 -5.28 18.12 -8.09
CA ALA A 138 -6.41 18.40 -8.99
C ALA A 138 -6.53 19.90 -9.22
N TYR A 139 -6.58 20.33 -10.48
CA TYR A 139 -6.61 21.75 -10.84
C TYR A 139 -7.40 22.01 -12.11
N GLU A 140 -8.03 23.19 -12.12
CA GLU A 140 -8.76 23.71 -13.26
C GLU A 140 -7.88 24.66 -14.07
N VAL A 141 -7.85 24.45 -15.40
CA VAL A 141 -7.16 25.33 -16.35
C VAL A 141 -8.15 25.78 -17.41
N VAL A 142 -8.06 27.04 -17.80
CA VAL A 142 -8.91 27.63 -18.86
C VAL A 142 -8.04 27.93 -20.09
N ILE A 143 -8.37 27.30 -21.21
CA ILE A 143 -7.64 27.44 -22.49
C ILE A 143 -8.65 27.78 -23.57
N ASN A 144 -8.38 28.87 -24.29
CA ASN A 144 -9.29 29.35 -25.37
C ASN A 144 -10.77 29.46 -24.94
N GLY A 145 -11.01 29.76 -23.65
CA GLY A 145 -12.38 29.86 -23.10
C GLY A 145 -13.01 28.52 -22.68
N LYS A 146 -12.40 27.38 -22.99
CA LYS A 146 -12.82 26.05 -22.52
C LYS A 146 -12.05 25.67 -21.26
N LYS A 147 -12.71 24.98 -20.34
CA LYS A 147 -12.14 24.48 -19.09
C LYS A 147 -11.64 23.05 -19.27
N ILE A 148 -10.52 22.73 -18.65
CA ILE A 148 -9.99 21.37 -18.52
C ILE A 148 -9.59 21.16 -17.06
N VAL A 149 -9.93 20.02 -16.50
CA VAL A 149 -9.50 19.63 -15.14
C VAL A 149 -8.41 18.60 -15.24
N PHE A 150 -7.25 18.91 -14.69
CA PHE A 150 -6.12 18.00 -14.64
C PHE A 150 -6.02 17.33 -13.28
N LEU A 151 -5.78 16.01 -13.31
CA LEU A 151 -5.38 15.20 -12.15
C LEU A 151 -3.92 14.79 -12.31
N ASP A 152 -3.06 15.27 -11.41
CA ASP A 152 -1.65 14.86 -11.34
C ASP A 152 -1.54 13.62 -10.45
N THR A 153 -0.96 12.55 -10.99
CA THR A 153 -0.77 11.30 -10.25
C THR A 153 0.72 10.98 -10.08
N PRO A 154 1.12 10.49 -8.88
CA PRO A 154 2.50 10.08 -8.66
C PRO A 154 2.95 9.01 -9.64
N GLY A 155 4.17 9.15 -10.20
CA GLY A 155 4.72 8.20 -11.17
C GLY A 155 5.34 6.95 -10.58
N HIS A 156 5.63 6.94 -9.27
CA HIS A 156 6.33 5.86 -8.60
C HIS A 156 5.47 4.59 -8.46
N GLU A 157 6.10 3.42 -8.57
CA GLU A 157 5.47 2.10 -8.46
C GLU A 157 4.63 1.92 -7.19
N ALA A 158 5.11 2.41 -6.04
CA ALA A 158 4.36 2.37 -4.79
C ALA A 158 2.94 2.96 -4.89
N PHE A 159 2.69 3.88 -5.82
CA PHE A 159 1.41 4.58 -5.98
C PHE A 159 0.51 3.98 -7.08
N THR A 160 0.64 2.68 -7.36
CA THR A 160 -0.21 1.97 -8.35
C THR A 160 -1.71 2.15 -8.09
N ALA A 161 -2.16 2.04 -6.82
CA ALA A 161 -3.55 2.26 -6.45
C ALA A 161 -4.04 3.68 -6.79
N MET A 162 -3.21 4.71 -6.60
CA MET A 162 -3.53 6.10 -6.96
C MET A 162 -3.67 6.27 -8.48
N ARG A 163 -2.83 5.61 -9.30
CA ARG A 163 -2.94 5.64 -10.77
C ARG A 163 -4.21 4.95 -11.26
N ALA A 164 -4.50 3.75 -10.74
CA ALA A 164 -5.73 3.02 -11.05
C ALA A 164 -6.99 3.83 -10.71
N ARG A 165 -6.97 4.50 -9.57
CA ARG A 165 -8.04 5.39 -9.10
C ARG A 165 -8.17 6.62 -9.99
N GLY A 166 -7.05 7.26 -10.33
CA GLY A 166 -7.00 8.36 -11.28
C GLY A 166 -7.64 7.98 -12.63
N ALA A 167 -7.30 6.81 -13.19
CA ALA A 167 -7.88 6.33 -14.44
C ALA A 167 -9.40 6.13 -14.38
N LYS A 168 -9.94 5.64 -13.25
CA LYS A 168 -11.39 5.41 -13.08
C LYS A 168 -12.23 6.70 -13.01
N ILE A 169 -11.62 7.79 -12.59
CA ILE A 169 -12.31 9.07 -12.36
C ILE A 169 -12.27 9.96 -13.61
N THR A 170 -11.35 9.69 -14.54
CA THR A 170 -11.05 10.52 -15.70
C THR A 170 -11.81 10.15 -16.95
N ASP A 171 -11.96 11.16 -17.82
CA ASP A 171 -12.52 11.03 -19.16
C ASP A 171 -11.42 10.78 -20.21
N VAL A 172 -10.23 11.36 -20.04
CA VAL A 172 -9.08 11.21 -20.97
C VAL A 172 -7.79 10.99 -20.16
N ALA A 173 -6.98 10.03 -20.56
CA ALA A 173 -5.67 9.77 -19.97
C ALA A 173 -4.54 10.31 -20.85
N VAL A 174 -3.68 11.18 -20.33
CA VAL A 174 -2.46 11.65 -21.00
C VAL A 174 -1.26 10.86 -20.47
N ILE A 175 -0.65 10.08 -21.35
CA ILE A 175 0.53 9.28 -21.01
C ILE A 175 1.79 10.02 -21.48
N ILE A 176 2.62 10.44 -20.54
CA ILE A 176 3.87 11.15 -20.85
C ILE A 176 5.04 10.17 -20.93
N ILE A 177 5.76 10.25 -22.06
CA ILE A 177 6.94 9.43 -22.34
C ILE A 177 8.09 10.37 -22.70
N ALA A 178 9.27 10.18 -22.11
CA ALA A 178 10.42 10.99 -22.46
C ALA A 178 11.07 10.48 -23.75
N ALA A 179 11.31 11.37 -24.70
CA ALA A 179 11.91 11.04 -26.01
C ALA A 179 13.37 10.57 -25.92
N ASP A 180 14.04 10.83 -24.79
CA ASP A 180 15.42 10.44 -24.50
C ASP A 180 15.52 9.11 -23.73
N ASP A 181 14.40 8.41 -23.53
CA ASP A 181 14.30 7.16 -22.77
C ASP A 181 13.55 6.08 -23.59
N ASN A 182 13.07 5.03 -22.92
CA ASN A 182 12.24 3.96 -23.51
C ASN A 182 10.85 3.95 -22.87
N VAL A 183 9.95 3.10 -23.37
CA VAL A 183 8.67 2.83 -22.71
C VAL A 183 8.92 2.00 -21.46
N MET A 184 9.07 2.68 -20.32
CA MET A 184 9.40 2.10 -19.03
C MET A 184 8.26 1.25 -18.44
N PRO A 185 8.53 0.30 -17.50
CA PRO A 185 7.51 -0.56 -16.90
C PRO A 185 6.32 0.20 -16.31
N GLN A 186 6.57 1.32 -15.63
CA GLN A 186 5.52 2.17 -15.06
C GLN A 186 4.66 2.86 -16.13
N THR A 187 5.22 3.14 -17.30
CA THR A 187 4.45 3.65 -18.44
C THR A 187 3.53 2.57 -19.00
N ARG A 188 4.01 1.33 -19.11
CA ARG A 188 3.19 0.17 -19.53
C ARG A 188 2.05 -0.09 -18.54
N GLU A 189 2.33 0.01 -17.25
CA GLU A 189 1.32 -0.08 -16.19
C GLU A 189 0.26 1.02 -16.33
N ALA A 190 0.66 2.29 -16.54
CA ALA A 190 -0.25 3.40 -16.75
C ALA A 190 -1.16 3.20 -17.98
N ILE A 191 -0.61 2.68 -19.09
CA ILE A 191 -1.37 2.30 -20.27
C ILE A 191 -2.39 1.21 -19.94
N SER A 192 -1.97 0.16 -19.20
CA SER A 192 -2.87 -0.93 -18.81
C SER A 192 -4.01 -0.45 -17.93
N HIS A 193 -3.75 0.49 -17.00
CA HIS A 193 -4.80 1.10 -16.16
C HIS A 193 -5.80 1.91 -16.98
N ALA A 194 -5.33 2.72 -17.94
CA ALA A 194 -6.21 3.49 -18.83
C ALA A 194 -7.06 2.57 -19.73
N GLN A 195 -6.47 1.50 -20.27
CA GLN A 195 -7.17 0.50 -21.05
C GLN A 195 -8.22 -0.27 -20.23
N ALA A 196 -7.87 -0.69 -19.01
CA ALA A 196 -8.78 -1.38 -18.11
C ALA A 196 -9.95 -0.50 -17.67
N ALA A 197 -9.74 0.81 -17.57
CA ALA A 197 -10.79 1.79 -17.31
C ALA A 197 -11.61 2.17 -18.55
N GLY A 198 -11.22 1.72 -19.75
CA GLY A 198 -11.88 2.07 -21.02
C GLY A 198 -11.71 3.52 -21.45
N VAL A 199 -10.70 4.23 -20.90
CA VAL A 199 -10.48 5.66 -21.11
C VAL A 199 -9.61 5.88 -22.36
N PRO A 200 -9.95 6.82 -23.26
CA PRO A 200 -9.10 7.19 -24.38
C PRO A 200 -7.75 7.73 -23.91
N ILE A 201 -6.71 7.37 -24.69
CA ILE A 201 -5.32 7.68 -24.37
C ILE A 201 -4.75 8.66 -25.39
N VAL A 202 -4.14 9.73 -24.89
CA VAL A 202 -3.33 10.68 -25.68
C VAL A 202 -1.87 10.54 -25.24
N PHE A 203 -0.96 10.29 -26.18
CA PHE A 203 0.46 10.17 -25.88
C PHE A 203 1.15 11.53 -26.00
N ALA A 204 1.87 11.94 -24.95
CA ALA A 204 2.70 13.14 -24.94
C ALA A 204 4.19 12.72 -24.91
N ILE A 205 4.87 12.82 -26.05
CA ILE A 205 6.29 12.50 -26.18
C ILE A 205 7.09 13.75 -25.80
N ASN A 206 7.63 13.74 -24.58
CA ASN A 206 8.25 14.90 -23.94
C ASN A 206 9.77 14.92 -24.11
N LYS A 207 10.38 16.06 -23.79
CA LYS A 207 11.82 16.32 -23.82
C LYS A 207 12.44 16.33 -25.22
N ILE A 208 11.68 16.75 -26.24
CA ILE A 208 12.20 16.87 -27.61
C ILE A 208 13.33 17.91 -27.75
N ASP A 209 13.52 18.75 -26.73
CA ASP A 209 14.61 19.73 -26.65
C ASP A 209 15.99 19.11 -26.40
N LYS A 210 16.05 17.84 -26.00
CA LYS A 210 17.32 17.15 -25.73
C LYS A 210 17.99 16.63 -27.00
N PRO A 211 19.33 16.68 -27.11
CA PRO A 211 20.07 16.17 -28.28
C PRO A 211 19.90 14.66 -28.52
N ALA A 212 19.60 13.90 -27.47
CA ALA A 212 19.39 12.45 -27.51
C ALA A 212 17.93 12.06 -27.73
N ALA A 213 17.03 13.03 -27.99
CA ALA A 213 15.61 12.77 -28.17
C ALA A 213 15.36 12.05 -29.50
N ASP A 214 14.66 10.91 -29.45
CA ASP A 214 14.23 10.14 -30.62
C ASP A 214 12.74 9.79 -30.50
N PRO A 215 11.83 10.69 -30.90
CA PRO A 215 10.39 10.43 -30.86
C PRO A 215 9.96 9.24 -31.71
N GLU A 216 10.62 8.99 -32.85
CA GLU A 216 10.29 7.89 -33.75
C GLU A 216 10.56 6.52 -33.09
N LYS A 217 11.60 6.42 -32.28
CA LYS A 217 11.88 5.23 -31.48
C LYS A 217 10.72 4.93 -30.52
N ILE A 218 10.19 5.94 -29.83
CA ILE A 218 9.05 5.78 -28.91
C ILE A 218 7.79 5.33 -29.66
N LYS A 219 7.50 5.93 -30.82
CA LYS A 219 6.36 5.52 -31.68
C LYS A 219 6.50 4.06 -32.12
N ASN A 220 7.73 3.61 -32.47
CA ASN A 220 8.01 2.21 -32.78
C ASN A 220 7.76 1.26 -31.59
N GLU A 221 8.21 1.62 -30.39
CA GLU A 221 7.97 0.82 -29.18
C GLU A 221 6.47 0.73 -28.85
N LEU A 222 5.72 1.81 -29.00
CA LEU A 222 4.26 1.81 -28.85
C LEU A 222 3.58 0.92 -29.91
N ALA A 223 4.01 0.98 -31.15
CA ALA A 223 3.50 0.12 -32.22
C ALA A 223 3.74 -1.37 -31.93
N GLN A 224 4.90 -1.75 -31.36
CA GLN A 224 5.17 -3.12 -30.93
C GLN A 224 4.23 -3.60 -29.82
N MET A 225 3.64 -2.67 -29.06
CA MET A 225 2.62 -2.94 -28.04
C MET A 225 1.19 -2.90 -28.60
N ASN A 226 1.00 -2.87 -29.93
CA ASN A 226 -0.27 -2.69 -30.62
C ASN A 226 -0.96 -1.33 -30.34
N LEU A 227 -0.18 -0.30 -30.02
CA LEU A 227 -0.65 1.06 -29.74
C LEU A 227 -0.20 1.98 -30.88
N LEU A 228 -0.80 1.78 -32.07
CA LEU A 228 -0.42 2.54 -33.25
C LEU A 228 -0.93 4.00 -33.13
N VAL A 229 -0.01 4.95 -33.28
CA VAL A 229 -0.31 6.39 -33.22
C VAL A 229 -0.95 6.91 -34.51
N GLU A 230 -1.66 8.04 -34.41
CA GLU A 230 -2.39 8.65 -35.54
C GLU A 230 -1.46 8.97 -36.72
N ASP A 231 -0.26 9.49 -36.49
CA ASP A 231 0.75 9.79 -37.50
C ASP A 231 1.08 8.57 -38.39
N TRP A 232 0.90 7.35 -37.88
CA TRP A 232 1.11 6.09 -38.62
C TRP A 232 -0.18 5.38 -39.01
N GLY A 233 -1.31 6.11 -38.98
CA GLY A 233 -2.61 5.59 -39.34
C GLY A 233 -3.32 4.79 -38.25
N GLY A 234 -2.91 4.92 -37.00
CA GLY A 234 -3.53 4.32 -35.84
C GLY A 234 -4.66 5.16 -35.24
N LYS A 235 -5.19 4.69 -34.11
CA LYS A 235 -6.30 5.35 -33.41
C LYS A 235 -5.86 6.26 -32.24
N TYR A 236 -4.61 6.15 -31.81
CA TYR A 236 -4.15 6.89 -30.63
C TYR A 236 -3.53 8.23 -31.03
N GLN A 237 -4.01 9.30 -30.44
CA GLN A 237 -3.42 10.61 -30.64
C GLN A 237 -2.05 10.70 -29.99
N SER A 238 -1.10 11.35 -30.63
CA SER A 238 0.23 11.61 -30.09
C SER A 238 0.68 13.04 -30.39
N GLN A 239 1.42 13.63 -29.45
CA GLN A 239 2.00 14.95 -29.62
C GLN A 239 3.41 14.99 -29.04
N GLU A 240 4.34 15.48 -29.86
CA GLU A 240 5.72 15.73 -29.45
C GLU A 240 5.80 17.10 -28.78
N ILE A 241 6.31 17.13 -27.54
CA ILE A 241 6.33 18.34 -26.70
C ILE A 241 7.68 18.56 -25.99
N SER A 242 7.91 19.78 -25.55
CA SER A 242 8.91 20.08 -24.52
C SER A 242 8.26 20.84 -23.37
N SER A 243 8.10 20.18 -22.22
CA SER A 243 7.57 20.80 -21.01
C SER A 243 8.50 21.89 -20.45
N LYS A 244 9.80 21.84 -20.78
CA LYS A 244 10.80 22.83 -20.36
C LYS A 244 10.72 24.13 -21.15
N THR A 245 10.55 24.04 -22.47
CA THR A 245 10.53 25.21 -23.38
C THR A 245 9.12 25.69 -23.68
N GLY A 246 8.11 24.88 -23.39
CA GLY A 246 6.70 25.14 -23.73
C GLY A 246 6.33 24.78 -25.16
N GLN A 247 7.25 24.18 -25.92
CA GLN A 247 7.04 23.87 -27.32
C GLN A 247 5.91 22.84 -27.49
N ASN A 248 4.95 23.14 -28.39
CA ASN A 248 3.83 22.28 -28.78
C ASN A 248 2.87 21.89 -27.65
N ILE A 249 2.90 22.56 -26.50
CA ILE A 249 1.96 22.25 -25.41
C ILE A 249 0.54 22.65 -25.80
N ASP A 250 0.38 23.79 -26.48
CA ASP A 250 -0.95 24.23 -26.97
C ASP A 250 -1.57 23.20 -27.92
N LEU A 251 -0.77 22.56 -28.79
CA LEU A 251 -1.23 21.50 -29.69
C LEU A 251 -1.65 20.24 -28.91
N LEU A 252 -0.94 19.88 -27.83
CA LEU A 252 -1.37 18.79 -26.96
C LEU A 252 -2.73 19.09 -26.33
N LEU A 253 -2.92 20.31 -25.85
CA LEU A 253 -4.18 20.74 -25.22
C LEU A 253 -5.35 20.77 -26.23
N GLU A 254 -5.09 21.17 -27.47
CA GLU A 254 -6.07 21.08 -28.56
C GLU A 254 -6.46 19.63 -28.86
N LYS A 255 -5.52 18.70 -28.90
CA LYS A 255 -5.80 17.26 -29.07
C LYS A 255 -6.63 16.69 -27.92
N ILE A 256 -6.36 17.08 -26.68
CA ILE A 256 -7.16 16.68 -25.51
C ILE A 256 -8.60 17.22 -25.64
N LEU A 257 -8.77 18.47 -26.04
CA LEU A 257 -10.10 19.05 -26.26
C LEU A 257 -10.85 18.35 -27.39
N LEU A 258 -10.17 18.01 -28.49
CA LEU A 258 -10.74 17.28 -29.61
C LEU A 258 -11.25 15.91 -29.16
N GLU A 259 -10.46 15.16 -28.39
CA GLU A 259 -10.85 13.87 -27.82
C GLU A 259 -12.07 14.01 -26.90
N SER A 260 -12.12 15.09 -26.10
CA SER A 260 -13.25 15.37 -25.22
C SER A 260 -14.54 15.73 -25.98
N GLU A 261 -14.43 16.38 -27.13
CA GLU A 261 -15.59 16.68 -28.00
C GLU A 261 -16.19 15.40 -28.60
N VAL A 262 -15.33 14.42 -28.95
CA VAL A 262 -15.79 13.11 -29.44
C VAL A 262 -16.57 12.34 -28.39
N LEU A 263 -16.21 12.53 -27.09
CA LEU A 263 -16.87 11.86 -25.95
C LEU A 263 -18.23 12.48 -25.58
N ASP A 264 -18.59 13.68 -26.10
CA ASP A 264 -19.83 14.42 -25.81
C ASP A 264 -20.16 14.46 -24.30
N LEU A 265 -19.20 14.97 -23.51
CA LEU A 265 -19.27 14.98 -22.04
C LEU A 265 -20.36 15.94 -21.53
N LYS A 266 -21.39 15.40 -20.92
CA LYS A 266 -22.52 16.15 -20.37
C LYS A 266 -22.72 15.87 -18.89
N ALA A 267 -23.31 16.81 -18.18
CA ALA A 267 -23.73 16.67 -16.78
C ALA A 267 -24.93 17.57 -16.49
N ASN A 268 -25.73 17.19 -15.51
CA ASN A 268 -26.86 18.00 -15.06
C ASN A 268 -26.43 18.86 -13.85
N PRO A 269 -26.32 20.20 -13.98
CA PRO A 269 -25.90 21.07 -12.89
C PRO A 269 -26.98 21.26 -11.81
N ASP A 270 -28.26 21.02 -12.12
CA ASP A 270 -29.39 21.28 -11.23
C ASP A 270 -29.74 20.08 -10.33
N LYS A 271 -29.02 18.96 -10.45
CA LYS A 271 -29.18 17.77 -9.61
C LYS A 271 -28.41 17.91 -8.31
N MET A 272 -28.76 17.09 -7.31
CA MET A 272 -27.94 16.94 -6.09
C MET A 272 -26.52 16.53 -6.45
N ALA A 273 -25.55 17.18 -5.82
CA ALA A 273 -24.16 16.96 -6.15
C ALA A 273 -23.71 15.53 -5.83
N ASN A 274 -23.03 14.91 -6.79
CA ASN A 274 -22.33 13.66 -6.61
C ASN A 274 -20.92 13.73 -7.24
N GLY A 275 -20.06 12.83 -6.85
CA GLY A 275 -18.70 12.79 -7.36
C GLY A 275 -17.81 11.89 -6.52
N THR A 276 -16.51 12.13 -6.59
CA THR A 276 -15.50 11.25 -6.00
C THR A 276 -14.55 11.99 -5.08
N VAL A 277 -14.12 11.32 -4.00
CA VAL A 277 -13.06 11.77 -3.10
C VAL A 277 -11.72 11.58 -3.77
N ILE A 278 -10.98 12.65 -3.98
CA ILE A 278 -9.61 12.58 -4.52
C ILE A 278 -8.64 12.22 -3.40
N GLU A 279 -8.74 12.95 -2.27
CA GLU A 279 -7.81 12.83 -1.16
C GLU A 279 -8.42 13.42 0.12
N ALA A 280 -8.03 12.90 1.28
CA ALA A 280 -8.43 13.46 2.57
C ALA A 280 -7.20 13.65 3.47
N SER A 281 -7.18 14.75 4.21
CA SER A 281 -6.10 15.12 5.12
C SER A 281 -6.63 15.70 6.42
N LEU A 282 -5.82 15.71 7.47
CA LEU A 282 -6.15 16.32 8.75
C LEU A 282 -5.29 17.56 9.00
N ASP A 283 -5.90 18.74 8.90
CA ASP A 283 -5.26 20.02 9.25
C ASP A 283 -5.47 20.34 10.73
N LYS A 284 -4.41 20.78 11.43
CA LYS A 284 -4.46 21.09 12.87
C LYS A 284 -5.46 22.19 13.27
N GLY A 285 -5.69 23.15 12.36
CA GLY A 285 -6.55 24.31 12.63
C GLY A 285 -7.95 24.17 12.04
N ARG A 286 -8.06 23.50 10.91
CA ARG A 286 -9.29 23.39 10.11
C ARG A 286 -10.04 22.07 10.30
N GLY A 287 -9.41 21.07 10.90
CA GLY A 287 -9.94 19.72 11.04
C GLY A 287 -9.74 18.89 9.77
N TYR A 288 -10.69 18.00 9.48
CA TYR A 288 -10.63 17.19 8.27
C TYR A 288 -10.87 18.05 7.04
N VAL A 289 -9.95 17.96 6.09
CA VAL A 289 -9.96 18.64 4.79
C VAL A 289 -10.03 17.60 3.72
N THR A 290 -11.10 17.59 2.94
CA THR A 290 -11.31 16.59 1.89
C THR A 290 -11.29 17.27 0.53
N LYS A 291 -10.49 16.76 -0.40
CA LYS A 291 -10.49 17.16 -1.81
C LYS A 291 -11.54 16.32 -2.53
N LEU A 292 -12.57 16.96 -3.06
CA LEU A 292 -13.64 16.34 -3.82
C LEU A 292 -13.57 16.77 -5.27
N LEU A 293 -13.94 15.88 -6.17
CA LEU A 293 -14.22 16.19 -7.57
C LEU A 293 -15.71 16.02 -7.80
N VAL A 294 -16.41 17.12 -8.04
CA VAL A 294 -17.82 17.10 -8.40
C VAL A 294 -17.96 16.58 -9.81
N GLN A 295 -18.73 15.53 -10.03
CA GLN A 295 -18.98 14.94 -11.35
C GLN A 295 -20.32 15.38 -11.93
N ASN A 296 -21.37 15.35 -11.12
CA ASN A 296 -22.70 15.83 -11.47
C ASN A 296 -23.26 16.73 -10.35
N GLY A 297 -24.23 17.56 -10.69
CA GLY A 297 -24.88 18.45 -9.74
C GLY A 297 -24.05 19.68 -9.37
N THR A 298 -24.55 20.47 -8.45
CA THR A 298 -23.88 21.66 -7.95
C THR A 298 -23.82 21.63 -6.43
N LEU A 299 -22.63 21.46 -5.89
CA LEU A 299 -22.35 21.45 -4.46
C LEU A 299 -22.30 22.86 -3.91
N ASN A 300 -23.08 23.17 -2.85
CA ASN A 300 -23.12 24.47 -2.22
C ASN A 300 -22.59 24.45 -0.79
N GLN A 301 -22.25 25.64 -0.28
CA GLN A 301 -21.93 25.79 1.12
C GLN A 301 -23.19 25.54 1.98
N SER A 302 -23.06 24.77 3.02
CA SER A 302 -24.07 24.30 3.97
C SER A 302 -24.83 23.03 3.60
N ASP A 303 -24.58 22.44 2.44
CA ASP A 303 -25.15 21.16 2.05
C ASP A 303 -24.64 20.03 2.95
N TYR A 304 -25.45 18.97 3.06
CA TYR A 304 -25.09 17.76 3.78
C TYR A 304 -24.55 16.73 2.79
N ILE A 305 -23.38 16.22 3.06
CA ILE A 305 -22.76 15.20 2.20
C ILE A 305 -22.39 13.94 3.00
N VAL A 306 -22.43 12.82 2.31
CA VAL A 306 -21.88 11.54 2.76
C VAL A 306 -20.75 11.18 1.82
N ALA A 307 -19.58 10.85 2.38
CA ALA A 307 -18.43 10.36 1.64
C ALA A 307 -17.91 9.12 2.38
N GLY A 308 -18.03 7.93 1.73
CA GLY A 308 -17.77 6.68 2.39
C GLY A 308 -18.60 6.48 3.66
N GLU A 309 -17.94 6.24 4.77
CA GLU A 309 -18.55 6.07 6.10
C GLU A 309 -18.72 7.38 6.90
N PHE A 310 -18.35 8.53 6.31
CA PHE A 310 -18.38 9.80 7.00
C PHE A 310 -19.44 10.72 6.41
N SER A 311 -20.18 11.39 7.29
CA SER A 311 -21.13 12.43 6.92
C SER A 311 -20.74 13.77 7.54
N GLY A 312 -21.21 14.84 6.94
CA GLY A 312 -21.01 16.17 7.51
C GLY A 312 -21.68 17.28 6.73
N ARG A 313 -21.83 18.43 7.40
CA ARG A 313 -22.29 19.66 6.78
C ARG A 313 -21.10 20.46 6.27
N ILE A 314 -21.16 20.91 5.03
CA ILE A 314 -20.11 21.73 4.41
C ILE A 314 -20.04 23.10 5.11
N LYS A 315 -18.97 23.32 5.87
CA LYS A 315 -18.70 24.59 6.55
C LYS A 315 -18.08 25.63 5.62
N ALA A 316 -17.18 25.20 4.76
CA ALA A 316 -16.52 26.05 3.79
C ALA A 316 -15.96 25.21 2.64
N MET A 317 -15.93 25.82 1.45
CA MET A 317 -15.31 25.27 0.25
C MET A 317 -14.23 26.21 -0.25
N PHE A 318 -13.16 25.64 -0.80
CA PHE A 318 -12.06 26.39 -1.38
C PHE A 318 -11.67 25.76 -2.72
N ASN A 319 -11.20 26.59 -3.64
CA ASN A 319 -10.55 26.07 -4.84
C ASN A 319 -9.09 25.68 -4.54
N GLU A 320 -8.39 25.13 -5.54
CA GLU A 320 -6.99 24.71 -5.48
C GLU A 320 -6.03 25.86 -5.09
N ARG A 321 -6.43 27.13 -5.31
CA ARG A 321 -5.64 28.34 -4.94
C ARG A 321 -5.99 28.86 -3.54
N GLY A 322 -6.79 28.13 -2.77
CA GLY A 322 -7.22 28.51 -1.42
C GLY A 322 -8.27 29.66 -1.37
N LYS A 323 -8.87 30.03 -2.51
CA LYS A 323 -9.94 31.03 -2.57
C LYS A 323 -11.28 30.37 -2.19
N LYS A 324 -12.07 31.02 -1.32
CA LYS A 324 -13.39 30.53 -0.94
C LYS A 324 -14.34 30.49 -2.13
N LEU A 325 -15.07 29.38 -2.25
CA LEU A 325 -16.16 29.17 -3.18
C LEU A 325 -17.48 29.11 -2.42
N LYS A 326 -18.56 29.57 -3.04
CA LYS A 326 -19.94 29.44 -2.53
C LYS A 326 -20.61 28.21 -3.12
N SER A 327 -20.32 27.91 -4.39
CA SER A 327 -20.85 26.77 -5.13
C SER A 327 -19.77 26.17 -6.04
N ALA A 328 -19.89 24.89 -6.32
CA ALA A 328 -19.02 24.14 -7.23
C ALA A 328 -19.88 23.26 -8.13
N GLY A 329 -19.88 23.54 -9.42
CA GLY A 329 -20.61 22.77 -10.44
C GLY A 329 -19.85 21.54 -10.92
N PRO A 330 -20.37 20.88 -11.96
CA PRO A 330 -19.75 19.70 -12.55
C PRO A 330 -18.29 19.92 -12.98
N SER A 331 -17.49 18.87 -12.91
CA SER A 331 -16.05 18.87 -13.22
C SER A 331 -15.24 19.92 -12.45
N THR A 332 -15.62 20.24 -11.20
CA THR A 332 -14.89 21.23 -10.39
C THR A 332 -14.22 20.54 -9.20
N PRO A 333 -12.87 20.61 -9.08
CA PRO A 333 -12.17 20.14 -7.89
C PRO A 333 -12.33 21.15 -6.76
N VAL A 334 -12.73 20.68 -5.57
CA VAL A 334 -12.97 21.54 -4.39
C VAL A 334 -12.37 20.94 -3.14
N LEU A 335 -11.84 21.82 -2.27
CA LEU A 335 -11.46 21.50 -0.90
C LEU A 335 -12.64 21.78 0.00
N VAL A 336 -13.14 20.76 0.68
CA VAL A 336 -14.31 20.83 1.57
C VAL A 336 -13.88 20.67 3.02
N LEU A 337 -14.47 21.50 3.90
CA LEU A 337 -14.36 21.39 5.34
C LEU A 337 -15.72 21.06 5.95
N GLY A 338 -15.76 20.11 6.88
CA GLY A 338 -17.00 19.85 7.63
C GLY A 338 -17.36 18.39 7.81
N LEU A 339 -16.68 17.47 7.11
CA LEU A 339 -16.85 16.03 7.33
C LEU A 339 -16.40 15.62 8.74
N SER A 340 -17.02 14.57 9.26
CA SER A 340 -16.74 14.02 10.60
C SER A 340 -15.41 13.23 10.67
N GLY A 341 -14.88 12.80 9.53
CA GLY A 341 -13.64 12.04 9.43
C GLY A 341 -12.97 12.20 8.07
N ALA A 342 -11.93 11.41 7.82
CA ALA A 342 -11.21 11.36 6.55
C ALA A 342 -11.74 10.18 5.73
N PRO A 343 -12.56 10.38 4.69
CA PRO A 343 -13.00 9.33 3.80
C PRO A 343 -11.81 8.79 3.00
N GLN A 344 -11.93 7.55 2.55
CA GLN A 344 -10.89 6.94 1.72
C GLN A 344 -10.87 7.60 0.34
N ALA A 345 -9.67 7.74 -0.19
CA ALA A 345 -9.52 8.26 -1.54
C ALA A 345 -10.16 7.29 -2.56
N GLY A 346 -10.94 7.82 -3.51
CA GLY A 346 -11.70 7.06 -4.51
C GLY A 346 -13.13 6.67 -4.11
N GLU A 347 -13.52 6.91 -2.87
CA GLU A 347 -14.92 6.74 -2.45
C GLU A 347 -15.81 7.76 -3.14
N LYS A 348 -17.05 7.36 -3.44
CA LYS A 348 -18.06 8.28 -3.96
C LYS A 348 -18.61 9.13 -2.83
N PHE A 349 -18.91 10.38 -3.14
CA PHE A 349 -19.72 11.23 -2.26
C PHE A 349 -21.06 11.58 -2.91
N LYS A 350 -22.07 11.79 -2.08
CA LYS A 350 -23.41 12.21 -2.52
C LYS A 350 -23.95 13.24 -1.56
N GLU A 351 -24.67 14.22 -2.10
CA GLU A 351 -25.42 15.23 -1.34
C GLU A 351 -26.76 14.66 -0.87
N PHE A 352 -27.22 15.16 0.28
CA PHE A 352 -28.52 14.81 0.89
C PHE A 352 -29.22 16.07 1.36
N GLU A 353 -30.56 16.09 1.27
CA GLU A 353 -31.37 17.20 1.75
C GLU A 353 -31.35 17.31 3.27
N ASN A 354 -31.36 16.18 3.98
CA ASN A 354 -31.52 16.13 5.42
C ASN A 354 -30.26 15.58 6.12
N GLU A 355 -29.94 16.18 7.27
CA GLU A 355 -28.83 15.69 8.11
C GLU A 355 -29.07 14.27 8.66
N GLN A 356 -30.35 13.94 8.96
CA GLN A 356 -30.69 12.63 9.54
C GLN A 356 -30.42 11.50 8.56
N ASP A 357 -30.82 11.65 7.29
CA ASP A 357 -30.62 10.66 6.23
C ASP A 357 -29.11 10.46 5.97
N ALA A 358 -28.38 11.58 5.88
CA ALA A 358 -26.93 11.53 5.71
C ALA A 358 -26.23 10.78 6.86
N ARG A 359 -26.63 11.02 8.11
CA ARG A 359 -26.06 10.32 9.28
C ARG A 359 -26.43 8.84 9.33
N GLN A 360 -27.67 8.50 8.98
CA GLN A 360 -28.13 7.11 8.98
C GLN A 360 -27.38 6.28 7.95
N ILE A 361 -27.22 6.80 6.72
CA ILE A 361 -26.47 6.11 5.65
C ILE A 361 -24.99 5.96 6.03
N ALA A 362 -24.36 7.03 6.56
CA ALA A 362 -22.98 6.95 7.01
C ALA A 362 -22.78 5.91 8.13
N ALA A 363 -23.68 5.88 9.12
CA ALA A 363 -23.62 4.90 10.20
C ALA A 363 -23.79 3.46 9.68
N ARG A 364 -24.70 3.25 8.72
CA ARG A 364 -24.89 1.94 8.06
C ARG A 364 -23.64 1.49 7.32
N ARG A 365 -23.04 2.36 6.50
CA ARG A 365 -21.78 2.07 5.78
C ARG A 365 -20.64 1.76 6.74
N ALA A 366 -20.51 2.53 7.83
CA ALA A 366 -19.52 2.28 8.88
C ALA A 366 -19.70 0.90 9.53
N GLN A 367 -20.96 0.48 9.77
CA GLN A 367 -21.26 -0.86 10.30
C GLN A 367 -20.85 -1.95 9.32
N ILE A 368 -21.23 -1.86 8.05
CA ILE A 368 -20.88 -2.83 7.00
C ILE A 368 -19.37 -2.95 6.85
N ASN A 369 -18.66 -1.80 6.76
CA ASN A 369 -17.20 -1.78 6.64
C ASN A 369 -16.51 -2.42 7.84
N ARG A 370 -16.99 -2.15 9.07
CA ARG A 370 -16.50 -2.80 10.30
C ARG A 370 -16.70 -4.32 10.27
N GLU A 371 -17.85 -4.79 9.79
CA GLU A 371 -18.14 -6.22 9.67
C GLU A 371 -17.26 -6.89 8.62
N GLN A 372 -17.07 -6.26 7.45
CA GLN A 372 -16.16 -6.74 6.41
C GLN A 372 -14.72 -6.82 6.91
N THR A 373 -14.24 -5.79 7.60
CA THR A 373 -12.91 -5.78 8.21
C THR A 373 -12.74 -6.89 9.23
N ASN A 374 -13.75 -7.13 10.08
CA ASN A 374 -13.73 -8.21 11.05
C ASN A 374 -13.75 -9.61 10.39
N ARG A 375 -14.41 -9.76 9.23
CA ARG A 375 -14.39 -11.00 8.43
C ARG A 375 -13.04 -11.20 7.73
N ALA A 376 -12.49 -10.13 7.17
CA ALA A 376 -11.20 -10.15 6.46
C ALA A 376 -10.02 -10.45 7.39
N THR A 377 -10.11 -10.09 8.67
CA THR A 377 -9.10 -10.40 9.67
C THR A 377 -9.13 -11.90 9.97
N LYS A 378 -8.37 -12.68 9.19
CA LYS A 378 -8.23 -14.13 9.43
C LYS A 378 -7.70 -14.36 10.84
N ARG A 379 -8.46 -15.09 11.66
CA ARG A 379 -7.94 -15.60 12.93
C ARG A 379 -6.83 -16.59 12.60
N ILE A 380 -5.68 -16.43 13.25
CA ILE A 380 -4.56 -17.36 13.12
C ILE A 380 -5.06 -18.77 13.45
N SER A 381 -4.98 -19.69 12.49
CA SER A 381 -5.35 -21.08 12.70
C SER A 381 -4.27 -21.83 13.48
N LEU A 382 -4.64 -22.93 14.15
CA LEU A 382 -3.67 -23.81 14.82
C LEU A 382 -2.65 -24.38 13.81
N ASP A 383 -3.06 -24.58 12.56
CA ASP A 383 -2.19 -25.06 11.48
C ASP A 383 -1.15 -23.99 11.08
N ASP A 384 -1.56 -22.71 11.07
CA ASP A 384 -0.62 -21.60 10.82
C ASP A 384 0.40 -21.47 11.95
N ILE A 385 -0.05 -21.65 13.22
CA ILE A 385 0.86 -21.69 14.37
C ILE A 385 1.83 -22.88 14.25
N GLY A 386 1.33 -24.06 13.86
CA GLY A 386 2.15 -25.23 13.62
C GLY A 386 3.20 -25.02 12.54
N ARG A 387 2.82 -24.39 11.42
CA ARG A 387 3.75 -24.03 10.33
C ARG A 387 4.79 -23.01 10.78
N ARG A 388 4.39 -21.97 11.53
CA ARG A 388 5.30 -20.95 12.09
C ARG A 388 6.31 -21.57 13.08
N LEU A 389 5.87 -22.49 13.93
CA LEU A 389 6.73 -23.23 14.84
C LEU A 389 7.71 -24.17 14.10
N ALA A 390 7.29 -24.77 13.00
CA ALA A 390 8.14 -25.63 12.17
C ALA A 390 9.26 -24.85 11.45
N LEU A 391 9.03 -23.58 11.12
CA LEU A 391 10.05 -22.69 10.53
C LEU A 391 11.12 -22.24 11.54
N GLY A 392 10.90 -22.43 12.85
CA GLY A 392 11.89 -22.23 13.93
C GLY A 392 12.21 -20.78 14.28
N ASN A 393 12.40 -19.92 13.29
CA ASN A 393 12.87 -18.52 13.46
C ASN A 393 11.92 -17.50 12.81
N PHE A 394 10.63 -17.64 13.06
CA PHE A 394 9.64 -16.68 12.58
C PHE A 394 9.69 -15.40 13.43
N LYS A 395 9.88 -14.25 12.76
CA LYS A 395 9.88 -12.92 13.38
C LYS A 395 8.79 -12.06 12.81
N GLU A 396 8.21 -11.20 13.63
CA GLU A 396 7.20 -10.21 13.21
C GLU A 396 7.76 -8.80 13.42
N LEU A 397 7.58 -7.95 12.42
CA LEU A 397 7.85 -6.53 12.50
C LEU A 397 6.52 -5.77 12.51
N ASN A 398 6.13 -5.32 13.69
CA ASN A 398 4.90 -4.60 13.88
C ASN A 398 5.11 -3.10 13.64
N LEU A 399 4.24 -2.50 12.83
CA LEU A 399 4.32 -1.11 12.45
C LEU A 399 3.01 -0.37 12.72
N ILE A 400 3.13 0.90 13.12
CA ILE A 400 2.04 1.87 13.14
C ILE A 400 2.40 2.96 12.16
N ILE A 401 1.52 3.23 11.19
CA ILE A 401 1.77 4.18 10.10
C ILE A 401 0.87 5.40 10.28
N LYS A 402 1.47 6.58 10.32
CA LYS A 402 0.77 7.86 10.34
C LYS A 402 1.25 8.72 9.18
N GLY A 403 0.34 9.31 8.45
CA GLY A 403 0.66 10.19 7.31
C GLY A 403 -0.19 11.45 7.28
N ASP A 404 0.14 12.33 6.39
CA ASP A 404 -0.59 13.57 6.15
C ASP A 404 -1.86 13.35 5.33
N VAL A 405 -1.84 12.40 4.37
CA VAL A 405 -2.96 12.03 3.51
C VAL A 405 -3.17 10.52 3.44
N ASP A 406 -4.41 10.10 3.22
CA ASP A 406 -4.81 8.69 3.21
C ASP A 406 -4.13 7.89 2.11
N GLY A 407 -4.09 8.40 0.89
CA GLY A 407 -3.48 7.69 -0.24
C GLY A 407 -1.98 7.43 -0.08
N SER A 408 -1.22 8.33 0.57
CA SER A 408 0.20 8.11 0.88
C SER A 408 0.39 7.02 1.93
N ILE A 409 -0.50 6.94 2.92
CA ILE A 409 -0.52 5.89 3.94
C ILE A 409 -0.81 4.53 3.31
N GLU A 410 -1.81 4.47 2.43
CA GLU A 410 -2.18 3.27 1.68
C GLU A 410 -0.98 2.74 0.88
N ALA A 411 -0.37 3.60 0.05
CA ALA A 411 0.78 3.25 -0.78
C ALA A 411 1.98 2.76 0.05
N LEU A 412 2.28 3.43 1.16
CA LEU A 412 3.35 3.02 2.07
C LEU A 412 3.03 1.68 2.73
N THR A 413 1.80 1.50 3.20
CA THR A 413 1.34 0.25 3.82
C THR A 413 1.49 -0.93 2.86
N ASP A 414 0.99 -0.81 1.63
CA ASP A 414 1.07 -1.86 0.61
C ASP A 414 2.52 -2.19 0.23
N SER A 415 3.35 -1.16 0.10
CA SER A 415 4.78 -1.35 -0.21
C SER A 415 5.51 -2.07 0.92
N LEU A 416 5.21 -1.74 2.19
CA LEU A 416 5.84 -2.38 3.35
C LEU A 416 5.35 -3.82 3.56
N ILE A 417 4.07 -4.10 3.35
CA ILE A 417 3.53 -5.47 3.42
C ILE A 417 4.17 -6.38 2.35
N LYS A 418 4.41 -5.86 1.14
CA LYS A 418 5.10 -6.58 0.07
C LYS A 418 6.54 -6.98 0.39
N LEU A 419 7.19 -6.33 1.36
CA LEU A 419 8.52 -6.71 1.83
C LEU A 419 8.52 -7.99 2.68
N SER A 420 7.36 -8.46 3.13
CA SER A 420 7.24 -9.66 3.95
C SER A 420 7.83 -10.87 3.24
N VAL A 421 8.63 -11.64 3.97
CA VAL A 421 9.23 -12.91 3.54
C VAL A 421 8.77 -14.02 4.49
N GLU A 422 9.00 -15.28 4.14
CA GLU A 422 8.56 -16.44 4.95
C GLU A 422 9.05 -16.41 6.40
N THR A 423 10.24 -15.86 6.64
CA THR A 423 10.87 -15.80 7.96
C THR A 423 10.54 -14.53 8.75
N ILE A 424 10.18 -13.42 8.05
CA ILE A 424 9.86 -12.13 8.68
C ILE A 424 8.58 -11.58 8.05
N GLN A 425 7.54 -11.44 8.86
CA GLN A 425 6.28 -10.84 8.45
C GLN A 425 6.21 -9.39 8.91
N VAL A 426 5.86 -8.48 8.00
CA VAL A 426 5.54 -7.08 8.32
C VAL A 426 4.04 -6.97 8.58
N ASN A 427 3.68 -6.55 9.80
CA ASN A 427 2.30 -6.36 10.21
C ASN A 427 2.03 -4.87 10.45
N VAL A 428 1.05 -4.30 9.77
CA VAL A 428 0.59 -2.94 10.04
C VAL A 428 -0.60 -3.02 10.98
N ILE A 429 -0.36 -2.70 12.27
CA ILE A 429 -1.37 -2.80 13.34
C ILE A 429 -2.39 -1.68 13.24
N HIS A 430 -1.91 -0.47 12.96
CA HIS A 430 -2.76 0.71 12.84
C HIS A 430 -2.23 1.65 11.78
N LYS A 431 -3.15 2.19 11.00
CA LYS A 431 -2.88 3.25 10.03
C LYS A 431 -3.90 4.36 10.19
N ALA A 432 -3.45 5.62 10.19
CA ALA A 432 -4.38 6.76 10.27
C ALA A 432 -3.76 8.05 9.76
N VAL A 433 -4.61 8.95 9.30
CA VAL A 433 -4.24 10.29 8.83
C VAL A 433 -4.03 11.23 10.03
N GLY A 434 -3.03 12.08 9.92
CA GLY A 434 -2.77 13.17 10.85
C GLY A 434 -1.55 12.96 11.77
N GLN A 435 -1.43 13.83 12.75
CA GLN A 435 -0.31 13.89 13.68
C GLN A 435 -0.23 12.64 14.57
N ILE A 436 0.98 12.19 14.91
CA ILE A 436 1.19 11.12 15.88
C ILE A 436 0.77 11.60 17.27
N THR A 437 -0.12 10.85 17.93
CA THR A 437 -0.73 11.15 19.22
C THR A 437 -0.15 10.29 20.35
N GLU A 438 -0.47 10.62 21.60
CA GLU A 438 -0.10 9.80 22.76
C GLU A 438 -0.73 8.40 22.70
N SER A 439 -1.97 8.31 22.20
CA SER A 439 -2.66 7.02 22.03
C SER A 439 -1.94 6.09 21.05
N ASP A 440 -1.34 6.64 19.99
CA ASP A 440 -0.55 5.85 19.03
C ASP A 440 0.71 5.29 19.69
N VAL A 441 1.35 6.07 20.59
CA VAL A 441 2.53 5.62 21.36
C VAL A 441 2.15 4.52 22.36
N LEU A 442 1.03 4.66 23.05
CA LEU A 442 0.54 3.63 23.96
C LEU A 442 0.19 2.33 23.22
N LEU A 443 -0.42 2.44 22.05
CA LEU A 443 -0.69 1.29 21.20
C LEU A 443 0.61 0.62 20.72
N ALA A 444 1.62 1.41 20.34
CA ALA A 444 2.94 0.90 19.96
C ALA A 444 3.62 0.16 21.12
N SER A 445 3.54 0.70 22.34
CA SER A 445 4.05 0.05 23.55
C SER A 445 3.35 -1.28 23.83
N ALA A 446 2.03 -1.33 23.67
CA ALA A 446 1.26 -2.55 23.90
C ALA A 446 1.48 -3.65 22.84
N SER A 447 1.93 -3.27 21.64
CA SER A 447 2.04 -4.17 20.47
C SER A 447 3.49 -4.42 20.06
N ASP A 448 4.48 -3.90 20.79
CA ASP A 448 5.90 -3.91 20.42
C ASP A 448 6.13 -3.43 18.97
N ALA A 449 5.52 -2.27 18.64
CA ALA A 449 5.51 -1.73 17.29
C ALA A 449 6.38 -0.49 17.16
N VAL A 450 6.94 -0.30 15.96
CA VAL A 450 7.64 0.93 15.55
C VAL A 450 6.66 1.88 14.90
N ILE A 451 6.74 3.18 15.24
CA ILE A 451 5.89 4.21 14.64
C ILE A 451 6.61 4.85 13.47
N ILE A 452 5.98 4.82 12.31
CA ILE A 452 6.43 5.48 11.07
C ILE A 452 5.53 6.69 10.83
N GLY A 453 6.12 7.88 10.83
CA GLY A 453 5.47 9.14 10.47
C GLY A 453 5.88 9.59 9.07
N PHE A 454 4.95 9.54 8.11
CA PHE A 454 5.18 10.01 6.74
C PHE A 454 4.64 11.44 6.61
N GLN A 455 5.53 12.41 6.32
CA GLN A 455 5.22 13.85 6.23
C GLN A 455 4.64 14.46 7.53
N VAL A 456 4.48 13.68 8.61
CA VAL A 456 3.88 14.12 9.87
C VAL A 456 4.89 14.11 11.02
N ARG A 457 4.60 14.88 12.07
CA ARG A 457 5.44 14.97 13.27
C ARG A 457 4.63 14.57 14.52
N PRO A 458 5.27 14.06 15.56
CA PRO A 458 4.60 13.75 16.82
C PRO A 458 4.15 15.03 17.54
N SER A 459 3.07 14.93 18.28
CA SER A 459 2.67 15.94 19.27
C SER A 459 3.71 16.04 20.39
N LEU A 460 3.70 17.14 21.14
CA LEU A 460 4.60 17.29 22.28
C LEU A 460 4.38 16.20 23.33
N GLY A 461 3.12 15.81 23.54
CA GLY A 461 2.77 14.71 24.44
C GLY A 461 3.26 13.36 23.93
N ALA A 462 3.02 13.06 22.64
CA ALA A 462 3.50 11.82 22.01
C ALA A 462 5.03 11.68 22.09
N ARG A 463 5.78 12.77 21.90
CA ARG A 463 7.24 12.74 22.01
C ARG A 463 7.67 12.35 23.42
N LYS A 464 7.10 13.00 24.46
CA LYS A 464 7.40 12.69 25.85
C LYS A 464 7.00 11.27 26.24
N ALA A 465 5.84 10.81 25.76
CA ALA A 465 5.37 9.45 25.97
C ALA A 465 6.33 8.42 25.33
N ALA A 466 6.76 8.66 24.09
CA ALA A 466 7.69 7.80 23.37
C ALA A 466 9.06 7.71 24.06
N GLU A 467 9.59 8.84 24.54
CA GLU A 467 10.83 8.86 25.34
C GLU A 467 10.69 8.06 26.64
N LYS A 468 9.54 8.16 27.32
CA LYS A 468 9.28 7.44 28.57
C LYS A 468 9.13 5.93 28.35
N GLU A 469 8.40 5.53 27.32
CA GLU A 469 8.10 4.12 27.01
C GLU A 469 9.21 3.47 26.14
N GLY A 470 10.22 4.24 25.70
CA GLY A 470 11.31 3.74 24.85
C GLY A 470 10.89 3.39 23.42
N ILE A 471 9.77 3.95 22.95
CA ILE A 471 9.22 3.66 21.62
C ILE A 471 9.95 4.47 20.55
N GLN A 472 10.38 3.80 19.49
CA GLN A 472 11.02 4.44 18.36
C GLN A 472 10.00 5.07 17.42
N ILE A 473 10.16 6.37 17.15
CA ILE A 473 9.39 7.11 16.15
C ILE A 473 10.34 7.49 15.02
N LYS A 474 10.09 6.99 13.82
CA LYS A 474 10.83 7.31 12.59
C LYS A 474 10.02 8.28 11.74
N HIS A 475 10.69 9.24 11.12
CA HIS A 475 10.06 10.24 10.26
C HIS A 475 10.67 10.19 8.87
N TYR A 476 9.80 10.17 7.87
CA TYR A 476 10.20 10.15 6.48
C TYR A 476 9.41 11.21 5.70
N SER A 477 10.05 11.81 4.72
CA SER A 477 9.43 12.72 3.75
C SER A 477 9.40 12.13 2.35
N ILE A 478 10.16 11.05 2.13
CA ILE A 478 10.26 10.33 0.85
C ILE A 478 9.96 8.86 1.11
N ILE A 479 9.06 8.27 0.33
CA ILE A 479 8.60 6.89 0.52
C ILE A 479 9.74 5.85 0.38
N TYR A 480 10.70 6.09 -0.51
CA TYR A 480 11.86 5.21 -0.70
C TYR A 480 12.74 5.08 0.55
N GLU A 481 12.93 6.17 1.29
CA GLU A 481 13.71 6.16 2.52
C GLU A 481 13.05 5.25 3.57
N ALA A 482 11.71 5.34 3.69
CA ALA A 482 10.96 4.50 4.61
C ALA A 482 11.07 3.02 4.23
N ILE A 483 10.90 2.69 2.95
CA ILE A 483 10.99 1.31 2.44
C ILE A 483 12.40 0.75 2.67
N ASN A 484 13.45 1.50 2.34
CA ASN A 484 14.84 1.07 2.49
C ASN A 484 15.23 0.87 3.95
N ASP A 485 14.81 1.76 4.84
CA ASP A 485 15.09 1.64 6.29
C ASP A 485 14.38 0.42 6.89
N VAL A 486 13.13 0.16 6.50
CA VAL A 486 12.41 -1.05 6.94
C VAL A 486 13.06 -2.31 6.38
N LYS A 487 13.46 -2.30 5.10
CA LYS A 487 14.21 -3.41 4.49
C LYS A 487 15.52 -3.68 5.23
N ALA A 488 16.28 -2.64 5.54
CA ALA A 488 17.52 -2.75 6.31
C ALA A 488 17.28 -3.26 7.75
N ALA A 489 16.17 -2.86 8.39
CA ALA A 489 15.78 -3.38 9.70
C ALA A 489 15.44 -4.87 9.63
N MET A 490 14.71 -5.31 8.60
CA MET A 490 14.40 -6.73 8.37
C MET A 490 15.67 -7.54 8.11
N GLU A 491 16.60 -7.04 7.27
CA GLU A 491 17.90 -7.69 7.03
C GLU A 491 18.70 -7.83 8.35
N GLY A 492 18.65 -6.84 9.23
CA GLY A 492 19.24 -6.91 10.56
C GLY A 492 18.58 -7.91 11.51
N MET A 493 17.31 -8.28 11.23
CA MET A 493 16.60 -9.31 12.00
C MET A 493 16.93 -10.74 11.51
N LEU A 494 17.45 -10.91 10.28
CA LEU A 494 17.85 -12.23 9.77
C LEU A 494 19.07 -12.76 10.53
N GLU A 495 19.09 -14.06 10.75
CA GLU A 495 20.28 -14.70 11.28
C GLU A 495 21.39 -14.73 10.22
N PRO A 496 22.64 -14.43 10.59
CA PRO A 496 23.73 -14.50 9.63
C PRO A 496 23.91 -15.93 9.13
N THR A 497 24.06 -16.08 7.82
CA THR A 497 24.40 -17.38 7.22
C THR A 497 25.87 -17.68 7.49
N LYS A 498 26.14 -18.90 7.93
CA LYS A 498 27.52 -19.37 8.09
C LYS A 498 28.00 -19.90 6.74
N GLU A 499 28.92 -19.19 6.11
CA GLU A 499 29.60 -19.65 4.90
C GLU A 499 30.96 -20.24 5.26
N GLU A 500 31.22 -21.45 4.75
CA GLU A 500 32.51 -22.10 4.86
C GLU A 500 33.41 -21.64 3.72
N THR A 501 34.49 -20.93 4.05
CA THR A 501 35.48 -20.48 3.08
C THR A 501 36.71 -21.36 3.20
N ALA A 502 37.07 -22.06 2.14
CA ALA A 502 38.32 -22.85 2.10
C ALA A 502 39.52 -21.89 2.22
N VAL A 503 40.40 -22.16 3.18
CA VAL A 503 41.57 -21.33 3.48
C VAL A 503 42.88 -21.99 3.09
N GLY A 504 42.89 -23.31 3.04
CA GLY A 504 44.08 -24.06 2.65
C GLY A 504 43.85 -25.55 2.61
N GLU A 505 44.79 -26.24 2.00
CA GLU A 505 44.76 -27.70 1.81
C GLU A 505 46.10 -28.32 2.20
N ILE A 506 46.04 -29.46 2.91
CA ILE A 506 47.20 -30.23 3.32
C ILE A 506 47.08 -31.63 2.74
N LYS A 507 48.09 -32.10 2.01
CA LYS A 507 48.21 -33.49 1.60
C LYS A 507 48.98 -34.27 2.63
N VAL A 508 48.43 -35.39 3.13
CA VAL A 508 49.04 -36.26 4.15
C VAL A 508 50.13 -37.09 3.49
N ARG A 509 51.37 -36.98 3.97
CA ARG A 509 52.51 -37.75 3.49
C ARG A 509 52.90 -38.88 4.44
N GLU A 510 52.83 -38.64 5.74
CA GLU A 510 53.24 -39.58 6.78
C GLU A 510 52.26 -39.57 7.97
N VAL A 511 52.08 -40.72 8.59
CA VAL A 511 51.17 -40.85 9.76
C VAL A 511 51.91 -41.62 10.87
N TYR A 512 52.04 -41.00 12.03
CA TYR A 512 52.69 -41.56 13.20
C TYR A 512 51.68 -41.74 14.34
N LYS A 513 51.55 -42.98 14.85
CA LYS A 513 50.71 -43.28 16.00
C LYS A 513 51.56 -43.26 17.28
N ILE A 514 51.36 -42.26 18.15
CA ILE A 514 52.10 -42.06 19.40
C ILE A 514 51.18 -42.30 20.57
N SER A 515 51.50 -43.29 21.43
CA SER A 515 50.61 -43.76 22.53
C SER A 515 50.14 -42.71 23.53
N LYS A 516 50.79 -41.56 23.63
CA LYS A 516 50.46 -40.48 24.58
C LYS A 516 49.89 -39.24 23.94
N VAL A 517 49.97 -39.08 22.63
CA VAL A 517 49.63 -37.84 21.90
C VAL A 517 48.51 -38.08 20.87
N GLY A 518 48.28 -39.34 20.48
CA GLY A 518 47.34 -39.68 19.41
C GLY A 518 48.04 -39.84 18.07
N THR A 519 47.27 -39.65 16.99
CA THR A 519 47.80 -39.74 15.60
C THR A 519 48.39 -38.39 15.21
N VAL A 520 49.71 -38.37 14.97
CA VAL A 520 50.43 -37.21 14.44
C VAL A 520 50.54 -37.37 12.93
N ILE A 521 50.13 -36.35 12.20
CA ILE A 521 50.04 -36.32 10.74
C ILE A 521 51.18 -35.43 10.23
N GLY A 522 52.04 -36.01 9.39
CA GLY A 522 53.03 -35.27 8.60
C GLY A 522 52.42 -34.93 7.24
N GLY A 523 52.20 -33.66 6.99
CA GLY A 523 51.56 -33.18 5.78
C GLY A 523 52.32 -32.06 5.11
N TYR A 524 52.00 -31.84 3.86
CA TYR A 524 52.50 -30.75 3.04
C TYR A 524 51.36 -29.84 2.61
N VAL A 525 51.46 -28.55 2.92
CA VAL A 525 50.42 -27.55 2.55
C VAL A 525 50.53 -27.33 1.03
N THR A 526 49.51 -27.76 0.29
CA THR A 526 49.43 -27.62 -1.17
C THR A 526 48.99 -26.25 -1.58
N GLU A 527 47.95 -25.73 -0.92
CA GLU A 527 47.39 -24.43 -1.22
C GLU A 527 47.04 -23.66 0.05
N GLY A 528 47.05 -22.31 -0.04
CA GLY A 528 46.60 -21.40 0.99
C GLY A 528 47.46 -21.36 2.25
N LYS A 529 46.80 -21.22 3.41
CA LYS A 529 47.42 -21.19 4.75
C LYS A 529 46.58 -21.97 5.75
N ILE A 530 47.25 -22.64 6.67
CA ILE A 530 46.53 -23.31 7.77
C ILE A 530 47.00 -22.72 9.11
N SER A 531 46.08 -22.35 9.94
CA SER A 531 46.32 -21.88 11.30
C SER A 531 45.79 -22.86 12.34
N LYS A 532 46.24 -22.75 13.59
CA LYS A 532 45.74 -23.60 14.68
C LYS A 532 44.25 -23.44 14.95
N SER A 533 43.67 -22.27 14.57
CA SER A 533 42.23 -21.95 14.73
C SER A 533 41.39 -22.37 13.51
N THR A 534 42.01 -22.82 12.43
CA THR A 534 41.31 -23.23 11.23
C THR A 534 40.59 -24.56 11.48
N TYR A 535 39.30 -24.63 11.11
CA TYR A 535 38.56 -25.88 11.12
C TYR A 535 39.03 -26.77 9.96
N VAL A 536 39.00 -28.09 10.15
CA VAL A 536 39.49 -29.02 9.15
C VAL A 536 38.48 -30.13 8.87
N ARG A 537 38.45 -30.55 7.63
CA ARG A 537 37.79 -31.78 7.19
C ARG A 537 38.78 -32.71 6.50
N ILE A 538 38.55 -34.00 6.65
CA ILE A 538 39.41 -35.00 6.01
C ILE A 538 38.65 -35.58 4.83
N VAL A 539 39.28 -35.52 3.68
CA VAL A 539 38.73 -36.02 2.42
C VAL A 539 39.60 -37.20 1.98
N ARG A 540 39.00 -38.35 1.72
CA ARG A 540 39.62 -39.58 1.20
C ARG A 540 38.90 -39.97 -0.09
N ASP A 541 39.66 -40.13 -1.17
CA ASP A 541 39.10 -40.47 -2.50
C ASP A 541 37.92 -39.57 -2.92
N GLY A 542 38.00 -38.27 -2.59
CA GLY A 542 36.96 -37.30 -2.90
C GLY A 542 35.75 -37.30 -1.95
N ILE A 543 35.78 -38.15 -0.89
CA ILE A 543 34.68 -38.27 0.08
C ILE A 543 35.12 -37.73 1.44
N VAL A 544 34.29 -36.86 2.05
CA VAL A 544 34.53 -36.35 3.40
C VAL A 544 34.29 -37.44 4.44
N ILE A 545 35.34 -37.82 5.14
CA ILE A 545 35.30 -38.89 6.15
C ILE A 545 35.11 -38.33 7.55
N TYR A 546 35.60 -37.11 7.81
CA TYR A 546 35.48 -36.44 9.10
C TYR A 546 35.37 -34.93 8.90
N PRO A 547 34.48 -34.28 9.61
CA PRO A 547 33.46 -34.83 10.51
C PRO A 547 32.27 -35.49 9.77
N THR A 548 31.63 -36.47 10.41
CA THR A 548 30.49 -37.23 9.83
C THR A 548 29.12 -36.67 10.19
N LYS A 549 29.05 -35.75 11.13
CA LYS A 549 27.81 -35.13 11.58
C LYS A 549 27.74 -33.67 11.14
N GLU A 550 26.62 -33.25 10.66
CA GLU A 550 26.32 -31.84 10.42
C GLU A 550 26.49 -31.03 11.73
N ASN A 551 27.02 -29.83 11.64
CA ASN A 551 27.33 -28.92 12.75
C ASN A 551 28.48 -29.37 13.69
N VAL A 552 29.27 -30.37 13.32
CA VAL A 552 30.52 -30.74 14.02
C VAL A 552 31.69 -30.34 13.15
N HIS A 553 32.60 -29.55 13.67
CA HIS A 553 33.81 -29.12 12.97
C HIS A 553 35.03 -29.84 13.50
N GLY A 554 35.91 -30.26 12.59
CA GLY A 554 37.19 -30.84 12.97
C GLY A 554 38.13 -29.73 13.47
N GLU A 555 38.75 -29.92 14.62
CA GLU A 555 39.68 -28.94 15.19
C GLU A 555 41.11 -29.47 15.17
N ILE A 556 42.04 -28.57 14.89
CA ILE A 556 43.48 -28.86 14.97
C ILE A 556 43.90 -28.88 16.45
N GLY A 557 44.44 -29.97 16.94
CA GLY A 557 44.97 -30.11 18.29
C GLY A 557 46.29 -29.39 18.45
N THR A 558 47.29 -29.79 17.65
CA THR A 558 48.62 -29.17 17.64
C THR A 558 49.04 -28.92 16.17
N LEU A 559 49.73 -27.81 15.93
CA LEU A 559 50.32 -27.47 14.63
C LEU A 559 51.80 -27.15 14.85
N LYS A 560 52.67 -27.98 14.26
CA LYS A 560 54.12 -27.89 14.44
C LYS A 560 54.84 -27.85 13.09
N ARG A 561 55.97 -27.17 13.10
CA ARG A 561 56.92 -27.24 11.99
C ARG A 561 58.25 -27.75 12.54
N PHE A 562 58.70 -28.92 12.10
CA PHE A 562 59.78 -29.67 12.72
C PHE A 562 59.50 -29.98 14.21
N LYS A 563 60.10 -29.27 15.15
CA LYS A 563 59.88 -29.44 16.58
C LYS A 563 59.18 -28.27 17.24
N ASP A 564 59.00 -27.14 16.52
CA ASP A 564 58.50 -25.90 17.08
C ASP A 564 56.99 -25.76 16.81
N ASP A 565 56.26 -25.31 17.84
CA ASP A 565 54.83 -24.94 17.69
C ASP A 565 54.71 -23.66 16.87
N VAL A 566 53.92 -23.71 15.82
CA VAL A 566 53.68 -22.54 14.94
C VAL A 566 52.22 -22.13 14.94
N LYS A 567 51.98 -20.86 14.74
CA LYS A 567 50.61 -20.30 14.70
C LYS A 567 49.96 -20.55 13.34
N GLU A 568 50.73 -20.45 12.25
CA GLU A 568 50.28 -20.67 10.87
C GLU A 568 51.35 -21.34 10.03
N VAL A 569 50.94 -22.10 9.02
CA VAL A 569 51.80 -22.69 7.98
C VAL A 569 51.22 -22.33 6.61
N ARG A 570 52.11 -21.88 5.68
CA ARG A 570 51.74 -21.44 4.35
C ARG A 570 52.02 -22.53 3.30
N ALA A 571 51.36 -22.38 2.14
CA ALA A 571 51.59 -23.25 1.01
C ALA A 571 53.09 -23.44 0.70
N GLY A 572 53.47 -24.64 0.28
CA GLY A 572 54.87 -25.00 0.00
C GLY A 572 55.68 -25.43 1.21
N LEU A 573 55.10 -25.52 2.41
CA LEU A 573 55.80 -25.89 3.64
C LEU A 573 55.24 -27.19 4.23
N GLU A 574 56.14 -27.96 4.85
CA GLU A 574 55.78 -29.17 5.61
C GLU A 574 55.32 -28.81 7.01
N CYS A 575 54.34 -29.53 7.51
CA CYS A 575 53.81 -29.36 8.85
C CYS A 575 53.46 -30.70 9.50
N GLY A 576 53.56 -30.73 10.83
CA GLY A 576 53.04 -31.79 11.68
C GLY A 576 51.81 -31.34 12.40
N LEU A 577 50.71 -32.04 12.32
CA LEU A 577 49.47 -31.65 13.00
C LEU A 577 48.78 -32.85 13.66
N THR A 578 47.97 -32.57 14.64
CA THR A 578 47.04 -33.55 15.22
C THR A 578 45.63 -33.02 15.09
N ILE A 579 44.66 -33.89 14.86
CA ILE A 579 43.23 -33.52 14.82
C ILE A 579 42.59 -34.04 16.08
N LYS A 580 41.78 -33.17 16.75
CA LYS A 580 41.09 -33.58 17.96
C LYS A 580 40.00 -34.60 17.63
N ASN A 581 39.89 -35.61 18.49
CA ASN A 581 38.85 -36.64 18.41
C ASN A 581 38.82 -37.49 17.14
N PHE A 582 39.91 -37.49 16.34
CA PHE A 582 40.01 -38.33 15.15
C PHE A 582 41.41 -38.95 14.99
N ASN A 583 41.45 -40.28 14.79
CA ASN A 583 42.70 -41.04 14.74
C ASN A 583 42.88 -41.93 13.50
N ASP A 584 41.87 -42.04 12.60
CA ASP A 584 41.92 -42.89 11.41
C ASP A 584 42.33 -42.09 10.15
N VAL A 585 43.46 -41.41 10.24
CA VAL A 585 44.07 -40.74 9.08
C VAL A 585 44.97 -41.70 8.35
N ARG A 586 44.97 -41.67 7.01
CA ARG A 586 45.83 -42.48 6.14
C ARG A 586 46.73 -41.62 5.27
N ILE A 587 47.78 -42.25 4.74
CA ILE A 587 48.64 -41.61 3.72
C ILE A 587 47.79 -41.34 2.48
N ASP A 588 48.03 -40.21 1.81
CA ASP A 588 47.30 -39.66 0.68
C ASP A 588 45.92 -39.05 0.99
N ASP A 589 45.44 -39.06 2.26
CA ASP A 589 44.28 -38.27 2.64
C ASP A 589 44.55 -36.76 2.41
N THR A 590 43.54 -36.04 2.06
CA THR A 590 43.58 -34.58 1.94
C THR A 590 42.87 -33.93 3.15
N ILE A 591 43.55 -32.99 3.81
CA ILE A 591 42.96 -32.20 4.89
C ILE A 591 42.66 -30.81 4.37
N GLU A 592 41.38 -30.52 4.20
CA GLU A 592 40.90 -29.19 3.82
C GLU A 592 40.68 -28.34 5.06
N GLY A 593 41.35 -27.19 5.09
CA GLY A 593 41.14 -26.16 6.11
C GLY A 593 40.14 -25.14 5.67
N TYR A 594 39.15 -24.84 6.50
CA TYR A 594 38.13 -23.82 6.23
C TYR A 594 37.90 -22.95 7.45
N GLU A 595 37.45 -21.73 7.18
CA GLU A 595 36.99 -20.78 8.19
C GLU A 595 35.50 -20.54 7.98
N ILE A 596 34.76 -20.39 9.10
CA ILE A 596 33.32 -20.07 9.06
C ILE A 596 33.23 -18.57 9.19
N THR A 597 32.75 -17.93 8.14
CA THR A 597 32.44 -16.50 8.12
C THR A 597 30.95 -16.32 8.23
N GLU A 598 30.52 -15.46 9.15
CA GLU A 598 29.13 -15.07 9.27
C GLU A 598 28.84 -13.97 8.23
N VAL A 599 28.08 -14.31 7.21
CA VAL A 599 27.66 -13.38 6.15
C VAL A 599 26.23 -12.93 6.45
N LYS A 600 26.01 -11.62 6.48
CA LYS A 600 24.67 -11.06 6.62
C LYS A 600 23.84 -11.42 5.41
N GLN A 601 22.68 -12.02 5.63
CA GLN A 601 21.71 -12.28 4.57
C GLN A 601 21.15 -10.96 4.05
N LYS A 602 20.99 -10.84 2.73
CA LYS A 602 20.27 -9.75 2.08
C LYS A 602 18.91 -10.26 1.63
N LEU A 603 17.90 -9.44 1.78
CA LEU A 603 16.60 -9.69 1.20
C LEU A 603 16.71 -9.53 -0.33
N SER A 604 16.47 -10.60 -1.04
CA SER A 604 16.49 -10.64 -2.51
C SER A 604 15.23 -10.00 -3.10
#